data_22f69283222bf31a37cdf89a545bd539
#
_entry.id   22f69283222bf31a37cdf89a545bd539
#
_cell.length_a   1.000
_cell.length_b   1.000
_cell.length_c   1.000
_cell.angle_alpha   90.00
_cell.angle_beta   90.00
_cell.angle_gamma   90.00
#
_symmetry.space_group_name_H-M   'P 1'
#
loop_
_entity.id
_entity.type
_entity.pdbx_description
1 polymer ?
#
loop_
_entity_poly.entity_id
_entity_poly.type
_entity_poly.pdbx_seq_one_letter_code
_entity_poly.pdbx_strand_id
1 'polypeptide(L)'
;MSRALLALGGVGEVNRSGGVDREIRVELDPVRLASYGVTAAEVSQALTSVNNNLPGGRVTVAGSERAVRTLGAAGSVEQLRETLVPLGGGKSVRLGDLGAVVDKWGEPRRLARYNGQEAVTFNFLRSREASEVKVAEKVRAEVARIDEAHPELTIEQVTSSVKYIEESYLASLEALGLGAVLAVIVVFI
;
A
#
# COMPACT_ATOMS: atom_id res chain seq x y z
N MET A 1 -7.67 -2.32 -0.13
CA MET A 1 -7.73 -1.69 1.21
C MET A 1 -6.63 -0.63 1.41
N SER A 2 -5.32 -0.93 1.53
CA SER A 2 -4.26 0.07 1.80
C SER A 2 -4.27 1.27 0.84
N ARG A 3 -4.50 1.07 -0.46
CA ARG A 3 -4.56 2.16 -1.45
C ARG A 3 -5.76 3.09 -1.27
N ALA A 4 -6.93 2.54 -0.93
CA ALA A 4 -8.13 3.33 -0.68
C ALA A 4 -7.94 4.22 0.56
N LEU A 5 -7.38 3.66 1.62
CA LEU A 5 -7.11 4.36 2.87
C LEU A 5 -6.01 5.43 2.72
N LEU A 6 -4.97 5.17 1.93
CA LEU A 6 -3.92 6.16 1.64
C LEU A 6 -4.43 7.32 0.77
N ALA A 7 -5.49 7.11 -0.02
CA ALA A 7 -6.10 8.15 -0.84
C ALA A 7 -6.95 9.15 -0.05
N LEU A 8 -7.22 8.88 1.24
CA LEU A 8 -7.99 9.80 2.09
C LEU A 8 -7.19 11.06 2.39
N GLY A 9 -7.80 12.21 2.15
CA GLY A 9 -7.17 13.51 2.41
C GLY A 9 -6.82 13.69 3.89
N GLY A 10 -5.53 13.87 4.17
CA GLY A 10 -4.97 14.05 5.51
C GLY A 10 -4.29 12.79 6.08
N VAL A 11 -4.43 11.63 5.45
CA VAL A 11 -3.62 10.44 5.76
C VAL A 11 -2.25 10.64 5.12
N GLY A 12 -1.19 10.57 5.91
CA GLY A 12 0.19 10.70 5.44
C GLY A 12 0.83 9.35 5.16
N GLU A 13 0.52 8.35 5.96
CA GLU A 13 1.10 7.03 5.85
C GLU A 13 0.13 5.95 6.33
N VAL A 14 0.17 4.79 5.67
CA VAL A 14 -0.57 3.59 6.05
C VAL A 14 0.41 2.43 6.15
N ASN A 15 0.66 1.97 7.37
CA ASN A 15 1.54 0.83 7.63
C ASN A 15 0.71 -0.43 7.85
N ARG A 16 0.95 -1.45 7.03
CA ARG A 16 0.35 -2.77 7.19
C ARG A 16 1.34 -3.72 7.87
N SER A 17 0.86 -4.46 8.85
CA SER A 17 1.59 -5.58 9.45
C SER A 17 0.73 -6.84 9.44
N GLY A 18 1.37 -7.97 9.16
CA GLY A 18 0.69 -9.24 8.94
C GLY A 18 0.17 -9.42 7.51
N GLY A 19 -0.33 -10.61 7.26
CA GLY A 19 -0.74 -11.07 5.94
C GLY A 19 0.43 -11.31 5.00
N VAL A 20 0.12 -11.70 3.78
CA VAL A 20 1.08 -11.98 2.71
C VAL A 20 0.79 -11.07 1.51
N ASP A 21 1.83 -10.71 0.78
CA ASP A 21 1.70 -9.97 -0.46
C ASP A 21 1.63 -10.96 -1.62
N ARG A 22 0.80 -10.62 -2.62
CA ARG A 22 0.82 -11.33 -3.89
C ARG A 22 2.09 -10.96 -4.64
N GLU A 23 2.85 -11.95 -5.07
CA GLU A 23 4.06 -11.77 -5.84
C GLU A 23 4.08 -12.66 -7.09
N ILE A 24 4.69 -12.17 -8.14
CA ILE A 24 5.00 -12.99 -9.31
C ILE A 24 6.40 -13.52 -9.12
N ARG A 25 6.51 -14.84 -9.00
CA ARG A 25 7.79 -15.53 -8.80
C ARG A 25 8.26 -16.13 -10.12
N VAL A 26 9.51 -15.86 -10.46
CA VAL A 26 10.20 -16.48 -11.58
C VAL A 26 11.13 -17.57 -11.04
N GLU A 27 10.75 -18.81 -11.25
CA GLU A 27 11.50 -19.98 -10.82
C GLU A 27 12.36 -20.47 -12.00
N LEU A 28 13.63 -20.07 -12.01
CA LEU A 28 14.57 -20.40 -13.09
C LEU A 28 15.04 -21.85 -13.00
N ASP A 29 15.11 -22.53 -14.16
CA ASP A 29 15.61 -23.90 -14.27
C ASP A 29 17.11 -23.87 -14.61
N PRO A 30 18.00 -24.40 -13.73
CA PRO A 30 19.43 -24.38 -13.96
C PRO A 30 19.88 -25.11 -15.25
N VAL A 31 19.17 -26.18 -15.62
CA VAL A 31 19.50 -26.96 -16.82
C VAL A 31 19.19 -26.15 -18.08
N ARG A 32 18.04 -25.47 -18.10
CA ARG A 32 17.65 -24.56 -19.18
C ARG A 32 18.59 -23.37 -19.28
N LEU A 33 18.92 -22.73 -18.15
CA LEU A 33 19.89 -21.63 -18.12
C LEU A 33 21.22 -22.06 -18.74
N ALA A 34 21.75 -23.23 -18.35
CA ALA A 34 22.98 -23.75 -18.91
C ALA A 34 22.88 -24.05 -20.41
N SER A 35 21.75 -24.59 -20.88
CA SER A 35 21.54 -24.90 -22.31
C SER A 35 21.48 -23.66 -23.20
N TYR A 36 20.98 -22.53 -22.65
CA TYR A 36 20.96 -21.24 -23.35
C TYR A 36 22.23 -20.42 -23.11
N GLY A 37 23.14 -20.86 -22.23
CA GLY A 37 24.35 -20.13 -21.86
C GLY A 37 24.08 -18.83 -21.09
N VAL A 38 23.02 -18.79 -20.29
CA VAL A 38 22.57 -17.61 -19.55
C VAL A 38 22.69 -17.86 -18.06
N THR A 39 23.10 -16.85 -17.32
CA THR A 39 23.15 -16.86 -15.87
C THR A 39 21.88 -16.27 -15.23
N ALA A 40 21.56 -16.66 -14.00
CA ALA A 40 20.45 -16.07 -13.25
C ALA A 40 20.64 -14.55 -13.02
N ALA A 41 21.87 -14.07 -12.93
CA ALA A 41 22.19 -12.65 -12.80
C ALA A 41 21.80 -11.85 -14.06
N GLU A 42 22.08 -12.39 -15.25
CA GLU A 42 21.71 -11.75 -16.52
C GLU A 42 20.19 -11.69 -16.68
N VAL A 43 19.48 -12.76 -16.30
CA VAL A 43 18.02 -12.76 -16.29
C VAL A 43 17.48 -11.69 -15.34
N SER A 44 18.02 -11.58 -14.12
CA SER A 44 17.62 -10.58 -13.13
C SER A 44 17.87 -9.16 -13.64
N GLN A 45 19.01 -8.92 -14.28
CA GLN A 45 19.35 -7.61 -14.87
C GLN A 45 18.40 -7.26 -16.03
N ALA A 46 18.09 -8.21 -16.89
CA ALA A 46 17.14 -8.03 -17.99
C ALA A 46 15.74 -7.71 -17.46
N LEU A 47 15.25 -8.43 -16.45
CA LEU A 47 13.97 -8.15 -15.82
C LEU A 47 13.93 -6.77 -15.17
N THR A 48 15.01 -6.34 -14.51
CA THR A 48 15.11 -5.01 -13.93
C THR A 48 15.05 -3.93 -14.99
N SER A 49 15.72 -4.12 -16.13
CA SER A 49 15.70 -3.14 -17.22
C SER A 49 14.34 -3.03 -17.91
N VAL A 50 13.63 -4.12 -18.07
CA VAL A 50 12.29 -4.16 -18.68
C VAL A 50 11.22 -3.64 -17.73
N ASN A 51 11.38 -3.87 -16.43
CA ASN A 51 10.38 -3.50 -15.42
C ASN A 51 10.55 -2.05 -14.91
N ASN A 52 11.47 -1.28 -15.46
CA ASN A 52 11.65 0.11 -15.14
C ASN A 52 10.69 1.00 -15.94
N ASN A 53 9.80 1.70 -15.24
CA ASN A 53 9.02 2.79 -15.80
C ASN A 53 9.95 4.00 -15.99
N LEU A 54 10.56 4.13 -17.16
CA LEU A 54 11.43 5.25 -17.47
C LEU A 54 10.59 6.49 -17.85
N PRO A 55 10.93 7.68 -17.32
CA PRO A 55 10.34 8.91 -17.82
C PRO A 55 10.77 9.09 -19.28
N GLY A 56 9.84 8.99 -20.21
CA GLY A 56 10.08 9.12 -21.66
C GLY A 56 10.31 10.56 -22.14
N GLY A 57 10.51 11.51 -21.22
CA GLY A 57 10.69 12.92 -21.56
C GLY A 57 9.36 13.69 -21.69
N ARG A 58 9.43 14.87 -22.33
CA ARG A 58 8.29 15.74 -22.59
C ARG A 58 8.10 15.90 -24.09
N VAL A 59 6.86 15.79 -24.53
CA VAL A 59 6.49 16.01 -25.93
C VAL A 59 5.50 17.18 -26.00
N THR A 60 5.75 18.13 -26.88
CA THR A 60 4.83 19.23 -27.14
C THR A 60 3.88 18.81 -28.27
N VAL A 61 2.59 18.66 -27.96
CA VAL A 61 1.55 18.36 -28.93
C VAL A 61 0.56 19.51 -28.94
N ALA A 62 0.37 20.13 -30.09
CA ALA A 62 -0.56 21.26 -30.28
C ALA A 62 -0.38 22.41 -29.26
N GLY A 63 0.89 22.77 -28.93
CA GLY A 63 1.20 23.84 -27.99
C GLY A 63 1.07 23.48 -26.49
N SER A 64 0.70 22.25 -26.18
CA SER A 64 0.61 21.74 -24.81
C SER A 64 1.76 20.77 -24.54
N GLU A 65 2.52 21.01 -23.46
CA GLU A 65 3.60 20.13 -23.03
C GLU A 65 3.00 18.95 -22.26
N ARG A 66 3.24 17.73 -22.75
CA ARG A 66 2.78 16.48 -22.11
C ARG A 66 3.97 15.64 -21.69
N ALA A 67 3.95 15.17 -20.45
CA ALA A 67 4.91 14.18 -19.99
C ALA A 67 4.60 12.82 -20.63
N VAL A 68 5.58 12.26 -21.33
CA VAL A 68 5.52 10.90 -21.88
C VAL A 68 6.12 9.96 -20.84
N ARG A 69 5.38 8.93 -20.46
CA ARG A 69 5.85 7.88 -19.57
C ARG A 69 5.85 6.56 -20.33
N THR A 70 7.01 5.96 -20.48
CA THR A 70 7.10 4.61 -21.04
C THR A 70 6.73 3.61 -19.94
N LEU A 71 5.61 2.92 -20.11
CA LEU A 71 5.19 1.84 -19.23
C LEU A 71 5.88 0.57 -19.70
N GLY A 72 7.04 0.27 -19.12
CA GLY A 72 7.81 -0.94 -19.43
C GLY A 72 7.43 -2.15 -18.56
N ALA A 73 6.66 -1.92 -17.49
CA ALA A 73 6.26 -3.00 -16.58
C ALA A 73 5.24 -3.95 -17.23
N ALA A 74 5.49 -5.25 -17.12
CA ALA A 74 4.54 -6.27 -17.55
C ALA A 74 3.24 -6.15 -16.73
N GLY A 75 2.11 -6.04 -17.41
CA GLY A 75 0.78 -5.90 -16.81
C GLY A 75 0.15 -7.22 -16.39
N SER A 76 0.68 -8.36 -16.88
CA SER A 76 0.19 -9.70 -16.57
C SER A 76 1.32 -10.73 -16.49
N VAL A 77 1.01 -11.90 -15.92
CA VAL A 77 1.93 -13.04 -15.84
C VAL A 77 2.30 -13.54 -17.24
N GLU A 78 1.34 -13.51 -18.16
CA GLU A 78 1.53 -13.93 -19.56
C GLU A 78 2.51 -13.00 -20.27
N GLN A 79 2.35 -11.68 -20.11
CA GLN A 79 3.28 -10.70 -20.68
C GLN A 79 4.68 -10.86 -20.09
N LEU A 80 4.78 -11.14 -18.78
CA LEU A 80 6.07 -11.39 -18.16
C LEU A 80 6.73 -12.67 -18.68
N ARG A 81 5.95 -13.72 -18.92
CA ARG A 81 6.42 -14.99 -19.51
C ARG A 81 6.97 -14.80 -20.92
N GLU A 82 6.35 -13.93 -21.72
CA GLU A 82 6.76 -13.59 -23.09
C GLU A 82 7.91 -12.56 -23.14
N THR A 83 8.35 -12.03 -22.00
CA THR A 83 9.45 -11.07 -21.94
C THR A 83 10.72 -11.69 -22.52
N LEU A 84 11.37 -10.97 -23.44
CA LEU A 84 12.60 -11.39 -24.07
C LEU A 84 13.81 -11.04 -23.20
N VAL A 85 14.56 -12.05 -22.85
CA VAL A 85 15.85 -11.92 -22.16
C VAL A 85 16.94 -11.93 -23.23
N PRO A 86 17.76 -10.86 -23.34
CA PRO A 86 18.85 -10.81 -24.32
C PRO A 86 19.94 -11.82 -23.97
N LEU A 87 20.34 -12.58 -24.97
CA LEU A 87 21.51 -13.46 -24.93
C LEU A 87 22.67 -12.74 -25.61
N GLY A 88 23.88 -13.10 -25.26
CA GLY A 88 25.05 -12.64 -26.01
C GLY A 88 24.94 -12.89 -27.52
N GLY A 89 25.53 -12.01 -28.36
CA GLY A 89 25.52 -12.19 -29.81
C GLY A 89 24.21 -11.81 -30.52
N GLY A 90 23.35 -10.98 -29.95
CA GLY A 90 22.13 -10.45 -30.58
C GLY A 90 20.94 -11.44 -30.58
N LYS A 91 21.05 -12.55 -29.91
CA LYS A 91 19.97 -13.49 -29.70
C LYS A 91 19.15 -13.14 -28.47
N SER A 92 17.91 -13.57 -28.39
CA SER A 92 17.05 -13.44 -27.23
C SER A 92 16.25 -14.73 -27.01
N VAL A 93 15.87 -14.98 -25.74
CA VAL A 93 15.04 -16.11 -25.32
C VAL A 93 13.88 -15.58 -24.48
N ARG A 94 12.74 -16.24 -24.51
CA ARG A 94 11.61 -15.89 -23.67
C ARG A 94 11.88 -16.32 -22.23
N LEU A 95 11.43 -15.51 -21.28
CA LEU A 95 11.56 -15.83 -19.87
C LEU A 95 10.90 -17.17 -19.50
N GLY A 96 9.76 -17.47 -20.13
CA GLY A 96 9.06 -18.73 -19.94
C GLY A 96 9.82 -19.98 -20.41
N ASP A 97 10.79 -19.81 -21.32
CA ASP A 97 11.66 -20.89 -21.77
C ASP A 97 12.80 -21.15 -20.77
N LEU A 98 13.15 -20.18 -19.94
CA LEU A 98 14.20 -20.28 -18.92
C LEU A 98 13.68 -20.81 -17.58
N GLY A 99 12.36 -20.81 -17.37
CA GLY A 99 11.77 -21.27 -16.11
C GLY A 99 10.26 -21.07 -16.02
N ALA A 100 9.71 -21.30 -14.84
CA ALA A 100 8.30 -21.10 -14.56
C ALA A 100 8.03 -19.69 -14.04
N VAL A 101 7.04 -19.00 -14.61
CA VAL A 101 6.52 -17.73 -14.10
C VAL A 101 5.19 -18.02 -13.43
N VAL A 102 5.12 -17.89 -12.14
CA VAL A 102 3.96 -18.25 -11.32
C VAL A 102 3.51 -17.10 -10.45
N ASP A 103 2.20 -16.97 -10.31
CA ASP A 103 1.56 -16.04 -9.40
C ASP A 103 1.32 -16.77 -8.07
N LYS A 104 1.99 -16.35 -7.04
CA LYS A 104 1.93 -16.95 -5.70
C LYS A 104 1.76 -15.90 -4.63
N TRP A 105 1.36 -16.33 -3.46
CA TRP A 105 1.46 -15.54 -2.25
C TRP A 105 2.92 -15.57 -1.75
N GLY A 106 3.43 -14.41 -1.40
CA GLY A 106 4.77 -14.28 -0.83
C GLY A 106 4.89 -14.99 0.52
N GLU A 107 6.12 -15.14 0.98
CA GLU A 107 6.35 -15.67 2.31
C GLU A 107 5.94 -14.64 3.39
N PRO A 108 5.28 -15.08 4.47
CA PRO A 108 4.91 -14.20 5.56
C PRO A 108 6.17 -13.67 6.26
N ARG A 109 6.50 -12.40 6.06
CA ARG A 109 7.67 -11.76 6.68
C ARG A 109 7.36 -11.15 8.04
N ARG A 110 6.09 -10.86 8.30
CA ARG A 110 5.61 -10.26 9.55
C ARG A 110 4.31 -10.93 9.94
N LEU A 111 4.22 -11.39 11.16
CA LEU A 111 3.01 -11.93 11.75
C LEU A 111 2.40 -10.86 12.66
N ALA A 112 1.11 -10.62 12.50
CA ALA A 112 0.30 -9.89 13.46
C ALA A 112 -0.74 -10.84 14.05
N ARG A 113 -1.00 -10.72 15.34
CA ARG A 113 -2.01 -11.50 16.05
C ARG A 113 -2.85 -10.56 16.89
N TYR A 114 -4.14 -10.82 16.90
CA TYR A 114 -5.10 -10.17 17.77
C TYR A 114 -5.90 -11.22 18.50
N ASN A 115 -5.95 -11.15 19.82
CA ASN A 115 -6.59 -12.15 20.69
C ASN A 115 -6.14 -13.61 20.38
N GLY A 116 -4.85 -13.81 20.05
CA GLY A 116 -4.29 -15.13 19.73
C GLY A 116 -4.54 -15.61 18.30
N GLN A 117 -5.40 -14.97 17.53
CA GLN A 117 -5.68 -15.28 16.14
C GLN A 117 -4.80 -14.48 15.18
N GLU A 118 -4.49 -15.05 14.03
CA GLU A 118 -3.78 -14.31 12.98
C GLU A 118 -4.64 -13.17 12.43
N ALA A 119 -4.04 -12.00 12.32
CA ALA A 119 -4.70 -10.79 11.88
C ALA A 119 -3.83 -9.98 10.92
N VAL A 120 -4.45 -9.07 10.21
CA VAL A 120 -3.75 -8.03 9.44
C VAL A 120 -4.06 -6.70 10.10
N THR A 121 -3.03 -6.00 10.56
CA THR A 121 -3.20 -4.69 11.20
C THR A 121 -2.82 -3.56 10.26
N PHE A 122 -3.57 -2.47 10.36
CA PHE A 122 -3.30 -1.23 9.65
C PHE A 122 -3.09 -0.12 10.67
N ASN A 123 -1.95 0.56 10.57
CA ASN A 123 -1.64 1.72 11.38
C ASN A 123 -1.63 2.97 10.49
N PHE A 124 -2.36 4.01 10.89
CA PHE A 124 -2.55 5.23 10.12
C PHE A 124 -1.80 6.37 10.79
N LEU A 125 -1.00 7.08 10.03
CA LEU A 125 -0.36 8.31 10.45
C LEU A 125 -0.96 9.47 9.65
N ARG A 126 -1.31 10.55 10.36
CA ARG A 126 -1.77 11.77 9.69
C ARG A 126 -0.64 12.51 9.00
N SER A 127 -0.95 13.30 7.99
CA SER A 127 0.00 14.28 7.45
C SER A 127 0.21 15.42 8.46
N ARG A 128 1.35 16.12 8.36
CA ARG A 128 1.76 17.14 9.36
C ARG A 128 0.72 18.24 9.59
N GLU A 129 0.00 18.64 8.55
CA GLU A 129 -0.95 19.75 8.58
C GLU A 129 -2.40 19.30 8.82
N ALA A 130 -2.65 18.00 8.89
CA ALA A 130 -4.01 17.49 9.04
C ALA A 130 -4.43 17.40 10.52
N SER A 131 -5.71 17.67 10.75
CA SER A 131 -6.33 17.44 12.06
C SER A 131 -6.48 15.94 12.31
N GLU A 132 -5.98 15.46 13.43
CA GLU A 132 -6.03 14.06 13.82
C GLU A 132 -7.47 13.55 13.95
N VAL A 133 -8.35 14.34 14.57
CA VAL A 133 -9.77 14.04 14.73
C VAL A 133 -10.45 13.88 13.37
N LYS A 134 -10.27 14.86 12.46
CA LYS A 134 -10.87 14.81 11.12
C LYS A 134 -10.36 13.64 10.27
N VAL A 135 -9.09 13.27 10.43
CA VAL A 135 -8.52 12.11 9.74
C VAL A 135 -9.12 10.82 10.30
N ALA A 136 -9.24 10.71 11.62
CA ALA A 136 -9.86 9.55 12.26
C ALA A 136 -11.32 9.36 11.84
N GLU A 137 -12.11 10.43 11.75
CA GLU A 137 -13.49 10.38 11.26
C GLU A 137 -13.57 9.83 9.81
N LYS A 138 -12.72 10.35 8.93
CA LYS A 138 -12.66 9.88 7.53
C LYS A 138 -12.24 8.41 7.43
N VAL A 139 -11.25 8.01 8.24
CA VAL A 139 -10.78 6.61 8.27
C VAL A 139 -11.89 5.70 8.80
N ARG A 140 -12.59 6.08 9.88
CA ARG A 140 -13.72 5.32 10.41
C ARG A 140 -14.85 5.16 9.37
N ALA A 141 -15.19 6.24 8.67
CA ALA A 141 -16.22 6.20 7.62
C ALA A 141 -15.81 5.27 6.46
N GLU A 142 -14.56 5.34 6.01
CA GLU A 142 -14.08 4.46 4.94
C GLU A 142 -13.97 3.00 5.39
N VAL A 143 -13.54 2.75 6.63
CA VAL A 143 -13.51 1.39 7.21
C VAL A 143 -14.91 0.81 7.29
N ALA A 144 -15.92 1.59 7.74
CA ALA A 144 -17.31 1.14 7.76
C ALA A 144 -17.81 0.78 6.36
N ARG A 145 -17.47 1.59 5.34
CA ARG A 145 -17.82 1.30 3.94
C ARG A 145 -17.17 0.01 3.43
N ILE A 146 -15.94 -0.26 3.85
CA ILE A 146 -15.22 -1.49 3.47
C ILE A 146 -15.84 -2.69 4.19
N ASP A 147 -16.20 -2.56 5.45
CA ASP A 147 -16.84 -3.60 6.26
C ASP A 147 -18.21 -4.01 5.67
N GLU A 148 -19.01 -3.03 5.27
CA GLU A 148 -20.29 -3.29 4.57
C GLU A 148 -20.09 -3.98 3.21
N ALA A 149 -19.03 -3.63 2.46
CA ALA A 149 -18.75 -4.22 1.17
C ALA A 149 -18.15 -5.63 1.25
N HIS A 150 -17.59 -6.00 2.41
CA HIS A 150 -16.86 -7.22 2.64
C HIS A 150 -17.29 -7.91 3.95
N PRO A 151 -18.51 -8.48 3.99
CA PRO A 151 -19.05 -9.10 5.20
C PRO A 151 -18.28 -10.36 5.67
N GLU A 152 -17.37 -10.87 4.83
CA GLU A 152 -16.43 -11.94 5.17
C GLU A 152 -15.26 -11.47 6.06
N LEU A 153 -15.06 -10.16 6.20
CA LEU A 153 -14.01 -9.59 7.04
C LEU A 153 -14.59 -9.12 8.36
N THR A 154 -13.86 -9.28 9.43
CA THR A 154 -14.15 -8.65 10.72
C THR A 154 -13.12 -7.55 10.94
N ILE A 155 -13.56 -6.30 10.94
CA ILE A 155 -12.68 -5.14 11.10
C ILE A 155 -12.94 -4.52 12.47
N GLU A 156 -11.91 -4.44 13.30
CA GLU A 156 -12.00 -3.90 14.66
C GLU A 156 -10.96 -2.81 14.89
N GLN A 157 -11.38 -1.71 15.52
CA GLN A 157 -10.47 -0.65 15.93
C GLN A 157 -9.83 -1.02 17.27
N VAL A 158 -8.54 -1.36 17.25
CA VAL A 158 -7.81 -1.82 18.45
C VAL A 158 -7.40 -0.64 19.33
N THR A 159 -6.93 0.46 18.73
CA THR A 159 -6.45 1.63 19.46
C THR A 159 -6.70 2.92 18.69
N SER A 160 -6.80 4.04 19.41
CA SER A 160 -6.93 5.37 18.83
C SER A 160 -6.41 6.41 19.80
N SER A 161 -5.45 7.23 19.36
CA SER A 161 -4.99 8.41 20.08
C SER A 161 -6.08 9.49 20.18
N VAL A 162 -6.98 9.53 19.21
CA VAL A 162 -8.07 10.51 19.11
C VAL A 162 -9.07 10.35 20.26
N LYS A 163 -9.31 9.15 20.74
CA LYS A 163 -10.22 8.90 21.85
C LYS A 163 -9.84 9.70 23.10
N TYR A 164 -8.55 9.73 23.43
CA TYR A 164 -8.04 10.50 24.56
C TYR A 164 -8.23 12.02 24.36
N ILE A 165 -8.07 12.51 23.14
CA ILE A 165 -8.27 13.93 22.81
C ILE A 165 -9.75 14.30 22.95
N GLU A 166 -10.66 13.47 22.43
CA GLU A 166 -12.11 13.66 22.53
C GLU A 166 -12.58 13.65 23.99
N GLU A 167 -12.14 12.69 24.79
CA GLU A 167 -12.45 12.60 26.23
C GLU A 167 -11.94 13.80 27.02
N SER A 168 -10.70 14.24 26.75
CA SER A 168 -10.11 15.41 27.41
C SER A 168 -10.83 16.70 27.03
N TYR A 169 -11.28 16.83 25.78
CA TYR A 169 -12.06 17.97 25.31
C TYR A 169 -13.43 18.03 25.99
N LEU A 170 -14.15 16.91 26.07
CA LEU A 170 -15.44 16.84 26.75
C LEU A 170 -15.32 17.17 28.25
N ALA A 171 -14.32 16.61 28.94
CA ALA A 171 -14.06 16.91 30.34
C ALA A 171 -13.76 18.41 30.57
N SER A 172 -13.04 19.04 29.61
CA SER A 172 -12.77 20.48 29.68
C SER A 172 -14.04 21.32 29.48
N LEU A 173 -14.94 20.93 28.59
CA LEU A 173 -16.23 21.59 28.37
C LEU A 173 -17.15 21.45 29.61
N GLU A 174 -17.20 20.27 30.21
CA GLU A 174 -17.95 20.05 31.46
C GLU A 174 -17.43 20.90 32.57
N ALA A 175 -16.11 20.96 32.79
CA ALA A 175 -15.50 21.83 33.83
C ALA A 175 -15.79 23.30 33.58
N LEU A 176 -15.72 23.76 32.32
CA LEU A 176 -16.05 25.15 31.94
C LEU A 176 -17.54 25.44 32.20
N GLY A 177 -18.43 24.55 31.82
CA GLY A 177 -19.86 24.68 32.05
C GLY A 177 -20.22 24.76 33.53
N LEU A 178 -19.63 23.85 34.33
CA LEU A 178 -19.82 23.86 35.79
C LEU A 178 -19.28 25.14 36.42
N GLY A 179 -18.09 25.60 36.00
CA GLY A 179 -17.50 26.83 36.47
C GLY A 179 -18.35 28.07 36.12
N ALA A 180 -18.91 28.13 34.92
CA ALA A 180 -19.82 29.20 34.51
C ALA A 180 -21.11 29.22 35.35
N VAL A 181 -21.71 28.06 35.61
CA VAL A 181 -22.90 27.96 36.47
C VAL A 181 -22.59 28.41 37.90
N LEU A 182 -21.47 27.98 38.50
CA LEU A 182 -21.08 28.39 39.81
C LEU A 182 -20.79 29.90 39.90
N ALA A 183 -20.16 30.47 38.87
CA ALA A 183 -19.91 31.92 38.81
C ALA A 183 -21.22 32.71 38.77
N VAL A 184 -22.22 32.26 38.00
CA VAL A 184 -23.55 32.87 37.97
C VAL A 184 -24.22 32.80 39.36
N ILE A 185 -24.18 31.66 40.02
CA ILE A 185 -24.75 31.50 41.38
C ILE A 185 -24.10 32.46 42.37
N VAL A 186 -22.76 32.56 42.35
CA VAL A 186 -22.03 33.47 43.28
C VAL A 186 -22.35 34.92 43.01
N VAL A 187 -22.59 35.33 41.78
CA VAL A 187 -22.93 36.73 41.43
C VAL A 187 -24.37 37.09 41.81
N PHE A 188 -25.29 36.10 41.85
CA PHE A 188 -26.70 36.32 42.18
C PHE A 188 -27.06 36.12 43.68
N ILE A 189 -26.10 35.65 44.50
CA ILE A 189 -26.21 35.59 45.96
C ILE A 189 -25.53 36.83 46.59
#